data_beade9ce082275b92ffd3451113c5685
#
_entry.id   beade9ce082275b92ffd3451113c5685
#
_cell.length_a   1.000
_cell.length_b   1.000
_cell.length_c   1.000
_cell.angle_alpha   90.00
_cell.angle_beta   90.00
_cell.angle_gamma   90.00
#
_symmetry.space_group_name_H-M   'P 1'
#
loop_
_entity.id
_entity.type
_entity.pdbx_description
1 polymer ?
#
loop_
_entity_poly.entity_id
_entity_poly.type
_entity_poly.pdbx_seq_one_letter_code
_entity_poly.pdbx_strand_id
1 'polypeptide(L)'
;MKKNKNGAHSNLLAMRETIASELLKNGIAILPPLDIKLSSQLLMSLGFHAQCCVLDPWYNKGVGGVRDDYDDYVPQLLKYVAPLSDHVFLWGFPEIVARFVRILPDPLTLKCWLTWFYKNSPSRIRGWRSAQMTCLHLTNPNAVMHVENFLNDVQKEKMRQGKLLFMPGPPSVIEESLLCGFVGKNEQTGHPSQKPLSVIEKTLLMATARGELAIDLMSGSGTTGEVCLKNERYAILCDISEEYTRIAEERLGIVRVVLDESILSSMTSPEHQLSQSDINLPQVYPHSHLPRRIKGEVRSLNCELVFKE
;
A
#
# COMPACT_ATOMS: atom_id res chain seq x y z
N MET A 1 -2.60 -5.88 38.92
CA MET A 1 -2.10 -5.84 37.54
C MET A 1 -2.86 -6.71 36.51
N LYS A 2 -3.66 -7.73 36.87
CA LYS A 2 -4.43 -8.56 35.89
C LYS A 2 -5.66 -7.87 35.26
N LYS A 3 -6.29 -6.88 35.92
CA LYS A 3 -7.51 -6.21 35.39
C LYS A 3 -7.28 -5.29 34.19
N ASN A 4 -6.06 -4.74 34.00
CA ASN A 4 -5.78 -3.82 32.89
C ASN A 4 -5.47 -4.56 31.56
N LYS A 5 -4.98 -5.80 31.60
CA LYS A 5 -4.68 -6.56 30.36
C LYS A 5 -5.93 -6.97 29.59
N ASN A 6 -7.03 -7.30 30.27
CA ASN A 6 -8.27 -7.72 29.60
C ASN A 6 -8.98 -6.54 28.89
N GLY A 7 -8.91 -5.33 29.42
CA GLY A 7 -9.47 -4.13 28.78
C GLY A 7 -8.73 -3.74 27.49
N ALA A 8 -7.40 -3.72 27.52
CA ALA A 8 -6.60 -3.39 26.34
C ALA A 8 -6.79 -4.41 25.20
N HIS A 9 -6.86 -5.69 25.51
CA HIS A 9 -7.11 -6.75 24.53
C HIS A 9 -8.51 -6.63 23.89
N SER A 10 -9.55 -6.35 24.67
CA SER A 10 -10.91 -6.14 24.16
C SER A 10 -10.97 -4.96 23.20
N ASN A 11 -10.26 -3.86 23.51
CA ASN A 11 -10.26 -2.67 22.68
C ASN A 11 -9.50 -2.88 21.35
N LEU A 12 -8.37 -3.61 21.36
CA LEU A 12 -7.66 -3.97 20.13
C LEU A 12 -8.53 -4.85 19.22
N LEU A 13 -9.27 -5.81 19.79
CA LEU A 13 -10.22 -6.61 19.01
C LEU A 13 -11.30 -5.75 18.36
N ALA A 14 -11.89 -4.83 19.10
CA ALA A 14 -12.90 -3.91 18.56
C ALA A 14 -12.34 -3.04 17.41
N MET A 15 -11.11 -2.52 17.56
CA MET A 15 -10.46 -1.77 16.47
C MET A 15 -10.22 -2.63 15.24
N ARG A 16 -9.76 -3.87 15.43
CA ARG A 16 -9.59 -4.83 14.34
C ARG A 16 -10.90 -5.09 13.60
N GLU A 17 -11.98 -5.35 14.35
CA GLU A 17 -13.31 -5.59 13.79
C GLU A 17 -13.81 -4.37 13.00
N THR A 18 -13.56 -3.16 13.50
CA THR A 18 -13.89 -1.91 12.80
C THR A 18 -13.19 -1.82 11.44
N ILE A 19 -11.87 -2.02 11.39
CA ILE A 19 -11.10 -1.98 10.13
C ILE A 19 -11.56 -3.12 9.21
N ALA A 20 -11.72 -4.34 9.72
CA ALA A 20 -12.15 -5.49 8.94
C ALA A 20 -13.57 -5.29 8.36
N SER A 21 -14.47 -4.71 9.13
CA SER A 21 -15.84 -4.37 8.68
C SER A 21 -15.82 -3.36 7.52
N GLU A 22 -14.98 -2.32 7.61
CA GLU A 22 -14.84 -1.35 6.52
C GLU A 22 -14.23 -2.00 5.25
N LEU A 23 -13.23 -2.88 5.39
CA LEU A 23 -12.70 -3.63 4.27
C LEU A 23 -13.79 -4.48 3.60
N LEU A 24 -14.57 -5.22 4.38
CA LEU A 24 -15.65 -6.05 3.84
C LEU A 24 -16.76 -5.24 3.16
N LYS A 25 -17.10 -4.08 3.72
CA LYS A 25 -18.18 -3.22 3.23
C LYS A 25 -17.76 -2.42 2.00
N ASN A 26 -16.59 -1.81 2.03
CA ASN A 26 -16.15 -0.81 1.07
C ASN A 26 -14.98 -1.26 0.19
N GLY A 27 -14.32 -2.37 0.52
CA GLY A 27 -13.06 -2.81 -0.09
C GLY A 27 -11.83 -2.04 0.42
N ILE A 28 -12.05 -0.89 1.09
CA ILE A 28 -11.01 0.02 1.58
C ILE A 28 -11.30 0.41 3.02
N ALA A 29 -10.26 0.45 3.84
CA ALA A 29 -10.27 1.10 5.13
C ALA A 29 -9.27 2.27 5.11
N ILE A 30 -9.73 3.48 5.38
CA ILE A 30 -8.89 4.67 5.53
C ILE A 30 -8.69 4.89 7.02
N LEU A 31 -7.46 4.86 7.51
CA LEU A 31 -7.12 5.17 8.88
C LEU A 31 -7.15 6.70 9.10
N PRO A 32 -7.35 7.19 10.34
CA PRO A 32 -7.13 8.60 10.65
C PRO A 32 -5.66 8.97 10.40
N PRO A 33 -5.34 10.28 10.35
CA PRO A 33 -3.96 10.72 10.17
C PRO A 33 -3.02 10.19 11.25
N LEU A 34 -2.08 9.34 10.84
CA LEU A 34 -1.06 8.75 11.71
C LEU A 34 0.27 8.74 10.98
N ASP A 35 1.36 8.89 11.72
CA ASP A 35 2.67 8.64 11.14
C ASP A 35 2.86 7.14 10.83
N ILE A 36 3.80 6.83 9.94
CA ILE A 36 4.02 5.46 9.46
C ILE A 36 4.47 4.51 10.58
N LYS A 37 5.20 4.99 11.58
CA LYS A 37 5.61 4.17 12.73
C LYS A 37 4.40 3.73 13.52
N LEU A 38 3.52 4.66 13.88
CA LEU A 38 2.34 4.37 14.68
C LEU A 38 1.33 3.52 13.90
N SER A 39 1.06 3.85 12.63
CA SER A 39 0.14 3.08 11.80
C SER A 39 0.64 1.66 11.54
N SER A 40 1.95 1.47 11.29
CA SER A 40 2.53 0.13 11.13
C SER A 40 2.48 -0.70 12.42
N GLN A 41 2.80 -0.09 13.56
CA GLN A 41 2.70 -0.76 14.86
C GLN A 41 1.26 -1.15 15.19
N LEU A 42 0.30 -0.26 14.92
CA LEU A 42 -1.12 -0.54 15.08
C LEU A 42 -1.53 -1.77 14.25
N LEU A 43 -1.25 -1.77 12.95
CA LEU A 43 -1.63 -2.86 12.06
C LEU A 43 -0.99 -4.19 12.45
N MET A 44 0.29 -4.18 12.86
CA MET A 44 0.95 -5.36 13.41
C MET A 44 0.26 -5.86 14.68
N SER A 45 -0.04 -4.95 15.62
CA SER A 45 -0.72 -5.30 16.87
C SER A 45 -2.12 -5.86 16.65
N LEU A 46 -2.79 -5.45 15.57
CA LEU A 46 -4.09 -5.96 15.15
C LEU A 46 -4.01 -7.24 14.30
N GLY A 47 -2.80 -7.75 14.01
CA GLY A 47 -2.59 -8.96 13.23
C GLY A 47 -2.89 -8.81 11.74
N PHE A 48 -2.82 -7.60 11.18
CA PHE A 48 -2.92 -7.41 9.74
C PHE A 48 -1.59 -7.74 9.07
N HIS A 49 -1.68 -8.45 7.95
CA HIS A 49 -0.57 -8.70 7.03
C HIS A 49 -1.10 -8.59 5.60
N ALA A 50 -0.38 -7.90 4.73
CA ALA A 50 -0.77 -7.66 3.35
C ALA A 50 0.16 -8.38 2.37
N GLN A 51 -0.32 -8.66 1.17
CA GLN A 51 0.53 -9.16 0.10
C GLN A 51 1.47 -8.08 -0.41
N CYS A 52 1.05 -6.80 -0.40
CA CYS A 52 1.98 -5.74 -0.76
C CYS A 52 1.80 -4.45 0.06
N CYS A 53 2.90 -3.72 0.19
CA CYS A 53 2.93 -2.36 0.68
C CYS A 53 3.45 -1.43 -0.43
N VAL A 54 2.71 -0.36 -0.71
CA VAL A 54 3.19 0.76 -1.51
C VAL A 54 3.83 1.76 -0.54
N LEU A 55 5.06 2.14 -0.80
CA LEU A 55 5.82 3.07 0.00
C LEU A 55 6.35 4.19 -0.89
N ASP A 56 5.69 5.34 -0.82
CA ASP A 56 6.00 6.51 -1.62
C ASP A 56 6.37 7.70 -0.73
N PRO A 57 7.54 7.64 -0.06
CA PRO A 57 7.97 8.69 0.84
C PRO A 57 8.27 9.96 0.07
N TRP A 58 8.17 11.08 0.77
CA TRP A 58 8.63 12.32 0.24
C TRP A 58 10.07 12.22 -0.32
N TYR A 59 10.30 12.83 -1.50
CA TYR A 59 11.49 12.56 -2.32
C TYR A 59 12.76 13.27 -1.88
N ASN A 60 12.73 14.00 -0.78
CA ASN A 60 13.86 14.78 -0.28
C ASN A 60 14.48 15.72 -1.34
N LYS A 61 13.66 16.24 -2.23
CA LYS A 61 14.08 17.08 -3.36
C LYS A 61 12.94 18.03 -3.79
N GLY A 62 13.24 19.29 -3.94
CA GLY A 62 12.29 20.27 -4.50
C GLY A 62 11.30 20.83 -3.48
N VAL A 63 10.01 20.88 -3.86
CA VAL A 63 8.94 21.43 -3.00
C VAL A 63 8.78 20.56 -1.78
N GLY A 64 8.87 21.17 -0.60
CA GLY A 64 8.73 20.47 0.68
C GLY A 64 10.02 20.39 1.50
N GLY A 65 11.20 20.77 0.94
CA GLY A 65 12.49 20.87 1.64
C GLY A 65 13.34 19.60 1.58
N VAL A 66 14.40 19.55 2.33
CA VAL A 66 15.38 18.46 2.43
C VAL A 66 15.52 18.07 3.89
N ARG A 67 15.54 16.75 4.15
CA ARG A 67 15.87 16.16 5.46
C ARG A 67 17.32 15.74 5.46
N ASP A 68 18.08 16.14 6.45
CA ASP A 68 19.47 15.77 6.59
C ASP A 68 19.61 14.28 7.03
N ASP A 69 18.60 13.75 7.73
CA ASP A 69 18.53 12.37 8.20
C ASP A 69 17.88 11.39 7.20
N TYR A 70 17.76 11.74 5.93
CA TYR A 70 17.02 10.94 4.95
C TYR A 70 17.64 9.56 4.70
N ASP A 71 18.95 9.45 4.79
CA ASP A 71 19.69 8.19 4.62
C ASP A 71 19.42 7.21 5.77
N ASP A 72 19.01 7.69 6.95
CA ASP A 72 18.51 6.87 8.07
C ASP A 72 16.99 6.69 8.03
N TYR A 73 16.27 7.71 7.55
CA TYR A 73 14.81 7.75 7.51
C TYR A 73 14.24 6.64 6.62
N VAL A 74 14.68 6.50 5.36
CA VAL A 74 14.14 5.51 4.43
C VAL A 74 14.38 4.06 4.89
N PRO A 75 15.58 3.66 5.34
CA PRO A 75 15.77 2.34 5.96
C PRO A 75 14.86 2.09 7.16
N GLN A 76 14.56 3.13 7.95
CA GLN A 76 13.64 3.01 9.07
C GLN A 76 12.19 2.79 8.59
N LEU A 77 11.74 3.47 7.53
CA LEU A 77 10.44 3.19 6.90
C LEU A 77 10.34 1.73 6.44
N LEU A 78 11.37 1.23 5.77
CA LEU A 78 11.43 -0.16 5.34
C LEU A 78 11.32 -1.14 6.51
N LYS A 79 11.99 -0.86 7.65
CA LYS A 79 11.86 -1.67 8.87
C LYS A 79 10.44 -1.70 9.43
N TYR A 80 9.69 -0.62 9.31
CA TYR A 80 8.30 -0.56 9.77
C TYR A 80 7.37 -1.40 8.90
N VAL A 81 7.57 -1.44 7.57
CA VAL A 81 6.67 -2.12 6.66
C VAL A 81 7.09 -3.56 6.31
N ALA A 82 8.36 -3.92 6.48
CA ALA A 82 8.87 -5.25 6.20
C ALA A 82 8.09 -6.39 6.90
N PRO A 83 7.69 -6.28 8.18
CA PRO A 83 6.89 -7.32 8.83
C PRO A 83 5.41 -7.32 8.43
N LEU A 84 4.94 -6.27 7.76
CA LEU A 84 3.53 -6.10 7.39
C LEU A 84 3.18 -6.65 6.02
N SER A 85 4.17 -6.92 5.14
CA SER A 85 3.86 -7.28 3.76
C SER A 85 4.92 -8.16 3.11
N ASP A 86 4.49 -8.95 2.12
CA ASP A 86 5.38 -9.83 1.35
C ASP A 86 6.14 -9.07 0.26
N HIS A 87 5.52 -8.05 -0.32
CA HIS A 87 6.12 -7.16 -1.31
C HIS A 87 6.14 -5.73 -0.81
N VAL A 88 7.23 -5.01 -1.04
CA VAL A 88 7.32 -3.56 -0.80
C VAL A 88 7.74 -2.86 -2.09
N PHE A 89 6.98 -1.87 -2.51
CA PHE A 89 7.26 -1.01 -3.66
C PHE A 89 7.73 0.36 -3.18
N LEU A 90 9.04 0.55 -3.07
CA LEU A 90 9.64 1.81 -2.65
C LEU A 90 9.85 2.73 -3.85
N TRP A 91 9.12 3.83 -3.91
CA TRP A 91 9.20 4.84 -4.95
C TRP A 91 10.16 5.98 -4.59
N GLY A 92 10.83 6.54 -5.60
CA GLY A 92 11.67 7.71 -5.44
C GLY A 92 12.48 8.04 -6.70
N PHE A 93 13.26 9.11 -6.63
CA PHE A 93 14.20 9.43 -7.70
C PHE A 93 15.36 8.43 -7.75
N PRO A 94 15.85 8.04 -8.94
CA PRO A 94 16.88 7.00 -9.08
C PRO A 94 18.14 7.29 -8.27
N GLU A 95 18.62 8.53 -8.27
CA GLU A 95 19.83 8.95 -7.53
C GLU A 95 19.66 8.89 -6.01
N ILE A 96 18.43 8.85 -5.54
CA ILE A 96 18.10 8.76 -4.11
C ILE A 96 17.92 7.30 -3.71
N VAL A 97 17.01 6.57 -4.36
CA VAL A 97 16.68 5.20 -3.96
C VAL A 97 17.83 4.21 -4.19
N ALA A 98 18.75 4.51 -5.13
CA ALA A 98 19.94 3.70 -5.37
C ALA A 98 20.82 3.52 -4.11
N ARG A 99 20.80 4.48 -3.19
CA ARG A 99 21.59 4.42 -1.95
C ARG A 99 21.15 3.28 -1.04
N PHE A 100 19.86 2.93 -1.07
CA PHE A 100 19.24 2.00 -0.14
C PHE A 100 19.36 0.53 -0.56
N VAL A 101 19.71 0.23 -1.82
CA VAL A 101 19.81 -1.14 -2.33
C VAL A 101 20.80 -2.02 -1.53
N ARG A 102 21.85 -1.41 -0.97
CA ARG A 102 22.88 -2.12 -0.21
C ARG A 102 22.60 -2.24 1.29
N ILE A 103 21.60 -1.55 1.79
CA ILE A 103 21.27 -1.43 3.22
C ILE A 103 19.81 -1.80 3.51
N LEU A 104 19.26 -2.72 2.69
CA LEU A 104 17.91 -3.21 2.92
C LEU A 104 17.83 -3.94 4.25
N PRO A 105 16.78 -3.72 5.05
CA PRO A 105 16.58 -4.48 6.28
C PRO A 105 16.13 -5.92 5.96
N ASP A 106 16.60 -6.88 6.75
CA ASP A 106 16.08 -8.24 6.69
C ASP A 106 14.55 -8.24 6.98
N PRO A 107 13.77 -9.12 6.30
CA PRO A 107 14.15 -10.10 5.29
C PRO A 107 14.05 -9.60 3.82
N LEU A 108 13.95 -8.28 3.61
CA LEU A 108 13.73 -7.68 2.28
C LEU A 108 14.95 -7.86 1.36
N THR A 109 14.68 -8.28 0.14
CA THR A 109 15.67 -8.37 -0.94
C THR A 109 15.17 -7.64 -2.19
N LEU A 110 16.09 -7.08 -2.99
CA LEU A 110 15.73 -6.44 -4.25
C LEU A 110 15.33 -7.51 -5.27
N LYS A 111 14.05 -7.50 -5.66
CA LYS A 111 13.52 -8.39 -6.72
C LYS A 111 13.68 -7.78 -8.11
N CYS A 112 13.35 -6.50 -8.24
CA CYS A 112 13.41 -5.80 -9.52
C CYS A 112 13.60 -4.30 -9.32
N TRP A 113 14.33 -3.68 -10.22
CA TRP A 113 14.42 -2.23 -10.36
C TRP A 113 13.46 -1.81 -11.47
N LEU A 114 12.32 -1.18 -11.10
CA LEU A 114 11.35 -0.67 -12.05
C LEU A 114 11.65 0.79 -12.37
N THR A 115 11.46 1.17 -13.64
CA THR A 115 11.56 2.55 -14.10
C THR A 115 10.21 3.02 -14.61
N TRP A 116 9.65 4.05 -14.00
CA TRP A 116 8.54 4.78 -14.58
C TRP A 116 9.12 5.90 -15.46
N PHE A 117 8.96 5.75 -16.78
CA PHE A 117 9.39 6.70 -17.78
C PHE A 117 8.24 7.61 -18.20
N TYR A 118 8.49 8.92 -18.26
CA TYR A 118 7.51 9.91 -18.67
C TYR A 118 8.14 10.95 -19.60
N LYS A 119 7.42 11.26 -20.70
CA LYS A 119 7.88 12.19 -21.75
C LYS A 119 7.58 13.65 -21.45
N ASN A 120 6.58 13.91 -20.62
CA ASN A 120 5.98 15.23 -20.41
C ASN A 120 6.52 15.97 -19.18
N SER A 121 7.69 15.61 -18.68
CA SER A 121 8.31 16.34 -17.57
C SER A 121 8.61 17.77 -17.98
N PRO A 122 8.04 18.78 -17.29
CA PRO A 122 8.42 20.16 -17.51
C PRO A 122 9.86 20.38 -17.04
N SER A 123 10.70 20.95 -17.90
CA SER A 123 12.06 21.30 -17.53
C SER A 123 12.41 22.70 -17.99
N ARG A 124 12.86 23.52 -17.04
CA ARG A 124 13.47 24.83 -17.30
C ARG A 124 14.99 24.77 -17.29
N ILE A 125 15.54 23.61 -17.00
CA ILE A 125 16.98 23.40 -16.82
C ILE A 125 17.61 23.06 -18.18
N ARG A 126 18.71 23.70 -18.52
CA ARG A 126 19.54 23.34 -19.66
C ARG A 126 20.34 22.06 -19.33
N GLY A 127 20.36 21.09 -20.24
CA GLY A 127 21.02 19.80 -20.06
C GLY A 127 20.04 18.62 -20.00
N TRP A 128 20.37 17.59 -19.23
CA TRP A 128 19.52 16.40 -19.10
C TRP A 128 18.23 16.70 -18.34
N ARG A 129 17.11 16.37 -18.97
CA ARG A 129 15.77 16.47 -18.36
C ARG A 129 15.45 15.19 -17.61
N SER A 130 15.12 15.29 -16.33
CA SER A 130 14.61 14.15 -15.58
C SER A 130 13.31 13.65 -16.22
N ALA A 131 13.30 12.43 -16.70
CA ALA A 131 12.17 11.81 -17.39
C ALA A 131 11.81 10.45 -16.79
N GLN A 132 12.26 10.18 -15.56
CA GLN A 132 12.02 8.91 -14.90
C GLN A 132 11.88 9.06 -13.39
N MET A 133 11.16 8.12 -12.81
CA MET A 133 11.13 7.78 -11.41
C MET A 133 11.41 6.29 -11.24
N THR A 134 12.00 5.92 -10.15
CA THR A 134 12.35 4.52 -9.85
C THR A 134 11.41 3.97 -8.79
N CYS A 135 11.07 2.69 -8.95
CA CYS A 135 10.49 1.88 -7.90
C CYS A 135 11.39 0.67 -7.62
N LEU A 136 11.86 0.53 -6.39
CA LEU A 136 12.49 -0.70 -5.96
C LEU A 136 11.39 -1.68 -5.54
N HIS A 137 11.22 -2.75 -6.30
CA HIS A 137 10.37 -3.86 -5.91
C HIS A 137 11.18 -4.77 -4.99
N LEU A 138 10.87 -4.71 -3.71
CA LEU A 138 11.49 -5.50 -2.66
C LEU A 138 10.55 -6.64 -2.28
N THR A 139 11.13 -7.78 -1.91
CA THR A 139 10.34 -8.95 -1.51
C THR A 139 10.93 -9.63 -0.29
N ASN A 140 10.05 -10.21 0.54
CA ASN A 140 10.44 -11.20 1.51
C ASN A 140 10.45 -12.62 0.90
N PRO A 141 10.94 -13.66 1.59
CA PRO A 141 10.97 -15.03 1.07
C PRO A 141 9.60 -15.65 0.72
N ASN A 142 8.51 -15.13 1.27
CA ASN A 142 7.15 -15.66 1.06
C ASN A 142 6.44 -15.01 -0.13
N ALA A 143 7.03 -14.01 -0.74
CA ALA A 143 6.43 -13.22 -1.80
C ALA A 143 6.09 -14.05 -3.05
N VAL A 144 4.85 -13.98 -3.49
CA VAL A 144 4.34 -14.67 -4.68
C VAL A 144 4.12 -13.66 -5.81
N MET A 145 4.72 -13.94 -6.98
CA MET A 145 4.60 -13.09 -8.17
C MET A 145 3.41 -13.53 -9.02
N HIS A 146 2.47 -12.64 -9.25
CA HIS A 146 1.25 -12.88 -10.02
C HIS A 146 1.40 -12.48 -11.50
N VAL A 147 2.33 -13.13 -12.20
CA VAL A 147 2.63 -12.88 -13.62
C VAL A 147 1.42 -13.16 -14.52
N GLU A 148 0.54 -14.08 -14.11
CA GLU A 148 -0.70 -14.44 -14.81
C GLU A 148 -1.67 -13.27 -15.00
N ASN A 149 -1.61 -12.24 -14.16
CA ASN A 149 -2.41 -11.03 -14.31
C ASN A 149 -2.08 -10.23 -15.57
N PHE A 150 -0.91 -10.44 -16.16
CA PHE A 150 -0.43 -9.74 -17.37
C PHE A 150 -0.60 -10.55 -18.66
N LEU A 151 -1.10 -11.77 -18.57
CA LEU A 151 -1.34 -12.61 -19.73
C LEU A 151 -2.54 -12.08 -20.53
N ASN A 152 -2.40 -12.06 -21.86
CA ASN A 152 -3.53 -11.81 -22.75
C ASN A 152 -4.47 -13.02 -22.81
N ASP A 153 -5.65 -12.88 -23.42
CA ASP A 153 -6.67 -13.92 -23.41
C ASP A 153 -6.21 -15.22 -24.09
N VAL A 154 -5.39 -15.12 -25.15
CA VAL A 154 -4.81 -16.31 -25.83
C VAL A 154 -3.84 -17.03 -24.91
N GLN A 155 -3.02 -16.29 -24.17
CA GLN A 155 -2.08 -16.85 -23.21
C GLN A 155 -2.80 -17.48 -22.01
N LYS A 156 -3.85 -16.82 -21.50
CA LYS A 156 -4.71 -17.37 -20.43
C LYS A 156 -5.37 -18.66 -20.86
N GLU A 157 -5.86 -18.74 -22.13
CA GLU A 157 -6.43 -19.98 -22.64
C GLU A 157 -5.39 -21.10 -22.79
N LYS A 158 -4.20 -20.77 -23.33
CA LYS A 158 -3.07 -21.73 -23.37
C LYS A 158 -2.67 -22.21 -21.98
N MET A 159 -2.67 -21.33 -20.99
CA MET A 159 -2.37 -21.68 -19.59
C MET A 159 -3.42 -22.67 -19.06
N ARG A 160 -4.73 -22.41 -19.25
CA ARG A 160 -5.81 -23.32 -18.85
C ARG A 160 -5.69 -24.70 -19.50
N GLN A 161 -5.19 -24.76 -20.74
CA GLN A 161 -4.97 -26.01 -21.47
C GLN A 161 -3.63 -26.70 -21.15
N GLY A 162 -2.81 -26.15 -20.24
CA GLY A 162 -1.46 -26.65 -19.96
C GLY A 162 -0.46 -26.54 -21.11
N LYS A 163 -0.76 -25.68 -22.09
CA LYS A 163 0.05 -25.49 -23.32
C LYS A 163 0.94 -24.23 -23.28
N LEU A 164 0.91 -23.46 -22.19
CA LEU A 164 1.74 -22.29 -22.03
C LEU A 164 3.14 -22.71 -21.60
N LEU A 165 4.13 -22.54 -22.48
CA LEU A 165 5.50 -22.96 -22.23
C LEU A 165 6.24 -22.06 -21.24
N PHE A 166 5.89 -20.79 -21.20
CA PHE A 166 6.45 -19.81 -20.24
C PHE A 166 5.45 -18.67 -20.04
N MET A 167 5.50 -18.04 -18.87
CA MET A 167 4.70 -16.84 -18.56
C MET A 167 5.53 -15.59 -18.76
N PRO A 168 5.28 -14.80 -19.83
CA PRO A 168 5.98 -13.55 -20.05
C PRO A 168 5.48 -12.51 -19.04
N GLY A 169 6.38 -12.01 -18.19
CA GLY A 169 6.09 -10.88 -17.32
C GLY A 169 6.06 -9.56 -18.07
N PRO A 170 5.52 -8.50 -17.47
CA PRO A 170 5.57 -7.16 -18.03
C PRO A 170 7.03 -6.63 -18.00
N PRO A 171 7.37 -5.69 -18.91
CA PRO A 171 8.67 -5.05 -18.86
C PRO A 171 8.86 -4.24 -17.58
N SER A 172 10.13 -4.15 -17.11
CA SER A 172 10.49 -3.36 -15.93
C SER A 172 10.45 -1.84 -16.16
N VAL A 173 10.16 -1.41 -17.39
CA VAL A 173 9.93 0.00 -17.74
C VAL A 173 8.44 0.22 -17.92
N ILE A 174 7.89 1.16 -17.14
CA ILE A 174 6.51 1.60 -17.20
C ILE A 174 6.49 2.93 -17.94
N GLU A 175 5.95 2.97 -19.15
CA GLU A 175 5.74 4.22 -19.87
C GLU A 175 4.36 4.77 -19.53
N GLU A 176 4.32 5.93 -18.87
CA GLU A 176 3.09 6.64 -18.53
C GLU A 176 3.40 8.12 -18.30
N SER A 177 2.49 9.00 -18.72
CA SER A 177 2.65 10.45 -18.55
C SER A 177 2.47 10.88 -17.10
N LEU A 178 3.18 11.97 -16.72
CA LEU A 178 2.91 12.67 -15.46
C LEU A 178 1.50 13.30 -15.52
N LEU A 179 0.81 13.25 -14.39
CA LEU A 179 -0.46 13.96 -14.20
C LEU A 179 -0.19 15.45 -13.99
N CYS A 180 -0.08 16.20 -15.07
CA CYS A 180 0.18 17.64 -15.00
C CYS A 180 -0.51 18.41 -16.12
N GLY A 181 -0.94 19.62 -15.83
CA GLY A 181 -1.65 20.47 -16.79
C GLY A 181 -2.94 19.80 -17.28
N PHE A 182 -3.06 19.56 -18.57
CA PHE A 182 -4.22 18.91 -19.18
C PHE A 182 -4.14 17.38 -19.20
N VAL A 183 -2.96 16.82 -18.92
CA VAL A 183 -2.73 15.37 -18.96
C VAL A 183 -3.34 14.71 -17.74
N GLY A 184 -4.24 13.75 -17.98
CA GLY A 184 -4.93 13.03 -16.91
C GLY A 184 -5.81 13.90 -16.01
N LYS A 185 -6.40 14.99 -16.56
CA LYS A 185 -7.21 15.95 -15.80
C LYS A 185 -8.33 15.28 -15.00
N ASN A 186 -8.95 14.24 -15.54
CA ASN A 186 -10.03 13.52 -14.87
C ASN A 186 -9.57 12.64 -13.70
N GLU A 187 -8.27 12.40 -13.60
CA GLU A 187 -7.64 11.62 -12.55
C GLU A 187 -7.00 12.54 -11.47
N GLN A 188 -6.70 13.79 -11.81
CA GLN A 188 -6.04 14.73 -10.93
C GLN A 188 -6.92 15.10 -9.73
N THR A 189 -6.36 14.97 -8.52
CA THR A 189 -7.05 15.32 -7.25
C THR A 189 -6.52 16.63 -6.63
N GLY A 190 -5.53 17.27 -7.25
CA GLY A 190 -4.82 18.41 -6.69
C GLY A 190 -3.59 18.03 -5.83
N HIS A 191 -3.38 16.75 -5.53
CA HIS A 191 -2.17 16.31 -4.84
C HIS A 191 -0.92 16.51 -5.72
N PRO A 192 0.14 17.19 -5.23
CA PRO A 192 1.26 17.65 -6.06
C PRO A 192 2.12 16.53 -6.64
N SER A 193 2.10 15.36 -6.05
CA SER A 193 2.94 14.19 -6.42
C SER A 193 2.12 12.95 -6.71
N GLN A 194 0.86 13.12 -7.13
CA GLN A 194 -0.02 12.00 -7.44
C GLN A 194 0.57 11.11 -8.52
N LYS A 195 0.62 9.79 -8.25
CA LYS A 195 0.98 8.80 -9.27
C LYS A 195 -0.23 8.43 -10.13
N PRO A 196 -0.03 8.21 -11.46
CA PRO A 196 -1.08 7.68 -12.33
C PRO A 196 -1.56 6.31 -11.86
N LEU A 197 -2.87 6.06 -12.01
CA LEU A 197 -3.49 4.77 -11.70
C LEU A 197 -2.77 3.61 -12.40
N SER A 198 -2.48 3.76 -13.69
CA SER A 198 -1.80 2.74 -14.50
C SER A 198 -0.41 2.36 -14.00
N VAL A 199 0.30 3.28 -13.33
CA VAL A 199 1.62 3.04 -12.73
C VAL A 199 1.49 2.17 -11.48
N ILE A 200 0.58 2.54 -10.57
CA ILE A 200 0.34 1.78 -9.34
C ILE A 200 -0.30 0.43 -9.65
N GLU A 201 -1.21 0.37 -10.64
CA GLU A 201 -1.88 -0.86 -11.05
C GLU A 201 -0.88 -1.97 -11.43
N LYS A 202 0.15 -1.65 -12.21
CA LYS A 202 1.16 -2.64 -12.60
C LYS A 202 1.90 -3.24 -11.40
N THR A 203 2.21 -2.44 -10.40
CA THR A 203 2.86 -2.94 -9.18
C THR A 203 1.91 -3.80 -8.34
N LEU A 204 0.68 -3.34 -8.14
CA LEU A 204 -0.33 -4.08 -7.39
C LEU A 204 -0.68 -5.42 -8.05
N LEU A 205 -0.89 -5.45 -9.37
CA LEU A 205 -1.21 -6.67 -10.10
C LEU A 205 -0.08 -7.69 -10.05
N MET A 206 1.19 -7.26 -9.96
CA MET A 206 2.33 -8.17 -9.82
C MET A 206 2.38 -8.84 -8.45
N ALA A 207 1.95 -8.14 -7.42
CA ALA A 207 2.09 -8.55 -6.02
C ALA A 207 0.81 -9.14 -5.42
N THR A 208 -0.34 -9.03 -6.09
CA THR A 208 -1.62 -9.40 -5.49
C THR A 208 -2.53 -10.17 -6.45
N ALA A 209 -3.20 -11.19 -5.93
CA ALA A 209 -4.37 -11.79 -6.54
C ALA A 209 -5.65 -11.00 -6.18
N ARG A 210 -6.78 -11.36 -6.79
CA ARG A 210 -8.10 -10.81 -6.41
C ARG A 210 -8.46 -11.20 -4.98
N GLY A 211 -9.02 -10.25 -4.24
CA GLY A 211 -9.40 -10.44 -2.84
C GLY A 211 -8.25 -10.35 -1.85
N GLU A 212 -7.03 -10.07 -2.31
CA GLU A 212 -5.88 -9.87 -1.43
C GLU A 212 -5.74 -8.41 -1.00
N LEU A 213 -4.96 -8.20 0.07
CA LEU A 213 -4.80 -6.93 0.75
C LEU A 213 -3.53 -6.21 0.31
N ALA A 214 -3.65 -4.93 0.02
CA ALA A 214 -2.56 -3.98 -0.09
C ALA A 214 -2.58 -3.00 1.08
N ILE A 215 -1.42 -2.48 1.46
CA ILE A 215 -1.26 -1.41 2.46
C ILE A 215 -0.53 -0.24 1.82
N ASP A 216 -0.98 0.98 2.11
CA ASP A 216 -0.30 2.21 1.75
C ASP A 216 -0.37 3.20 2.92
N LEU A 217 0.73 3.33 3.66
CA LEU A 217 0.81 4.17 4.86
C LEU A 217 1.34 5.59 4.59
N MET A 218 1.50 5.92 3.31
CA MET A 218 1.83 7.25 2.79
C MET A 218 0.95 7.55 1.59
N SER A 219 -0.37 7.29 1.73
CA SER A 219 -1.32 7.11 0.64
C SER A 219 -1.63 8.38 -0.16
N GLY A 220 -1.26 9.55 0.36
CA GLY A 220 -1.49 10.82 -0.30
C GLY A 220 -2.93 10.96 -0.80
N SER A 221 -3.09 11.02 -2.12
CA SER A 221 -4.41 11.14 -2.77
C SER A 221 -5.23 9.86 -2.85
N GLY A 222 -4.80 8.74 -2.27
CA GLY A 222 -5.54 7.47 -2.29
C GLY A 222 -5.50 6.70 -3.61
N THR A 223 -4.51 6.94 -4.48
CA THR A 223 -4.37 6.24 -5.77
C THR A 223 -4.35 4.72 -5.60
N THR A 224 -3.61 4.21 -4.61
CA THR A 224 -3.54 2.78 -4.27
C THR A 224 -4.93 2.20 -3.99
N GLY A 225 -5.76 2.92 -3.23
CA GLY A 225 -7.13 2.50 -2.92
C GLY A 225 -8.00 2.40 -4.18
N GLU A 226 -7.97 3.42 -5.06
CA GLU A 226 -8.75 3.39 -6.28
C GLU A 226 -8.33 2.24 -7.21
N VAL A 227 -7.03 1.97 -7.32
CA VAL A 227 -6.52 0.81 -8.08
C VAL A 227 -7.00 -0.50 -7.47
N CYS A 228 -6.96 -0.64 -6.15
CA CYS A 228 -7.47 -1.82 -5.46
C CYS A 228 -8.96 -2.05 -5.76
N LEU A 229 -9.80 -1.03 -5.64
CA LEU A 229 -11.23 -1.13 -5.96
C LEU A 229 -11.49 -1.55 -7.41
N LYS A 230 -10.78 -0.94 -8.36
CA LYS A 230 -10.92 -1.25 -9.79
C LYS A 230 -10.56 -2.69 -10.12
N ASN A 231 -9.65 -3.27 -9.36
CA ASN A 231 -9.09 -4.60 -9.62
C ASN A 231 -9.59 -5.66 -8.62
N GLU A 232 -10.60 -5.37 -7.80
CA GLU A 232 -11.16 -6.29 -6.81
C GLU A 232 -10.11 -6.76 -5.76
N ARG A 233 -9.33 -5.81 -5.22
CA ARG A 233 -8.41 -5.99 -4.11
C ARG A 233 -8.88 -5.17 -2.91
N TYR A 234 -8.42 -5.51 -1.72
CA TYR A 234 -8.60 -4.71 -0.52
C TYR A 234 -7.43 -3.76 -0.33
N ALA A 235 -7.68 -2.61 0.33
CA ALA A 235 -6.59 -1.75 0.77
C ALA A 235 -6.83 -1.13 2.14
N ILE A 236 -5.73 -0.99 2.92
CA ILE A 236 -5.68 -0.13 4.10
C ILE A 236 -4.81 1.06 3.73
N LEU A 237 -5.37 2.27 3.88
CA LEU A 237 -4.73 3.52 3.56
C LEU A 237 -4.51 4.35 4.82
N CYS A 238 -3.37 5.02 4.89
CA CYS A 238 -3.05 6.00 5.93
C CYS A 238 -2.17 7.09 5.34
N ASP A 239 -2.29 8.29 5.85
CA ASP A 239 -1.36 9.38 5.61
C ASP A 239 -1.20 10.19 6.89
N ILE A 240 -0.05 10.84 7.08
CA ILE A 240 0.16 11.73 8.22
C ILE A 240 -0.60 13.05 8.08
N SER A 241 -0.92 13.43 6.84
CA SER A 241 -1.57 14.69 6.50
C SER A 241 -3.10 14.56 6.57
N GLU A 242 -3.73 15.40 7.40
CA GLU A 242 -5.18 15.54 7.44
C GLU A 242 -5.76 15.95 6.07
N GLU A 243 -5.07 16.85 5.37
CA GLU A 243 -5.47 17.31 4.04
C GLU A 243 -5.47 16.16 3.03
N TYR A 244 -4.41 15.35 3.01
CA TYR A 244 -4.31 14.22 2.07
C TYR A 244 -5.28 13.10 2.42
N THR A 245 -5.49 12.83 3.70
CA THR A 245 -6.53 11.89 4.13
C THR A 245 -7.90 12.32 3.63
N ARG A 246 -8.25 13.61 3.72
CA ARG A 246 -9.50 14.15 3.20
C ARG A 246 -9.61 14.03 1.68
N ILE A 247 -8.52 14.30 0.94
CA ILE A 247 -8.48 14.10 -0.52
C ILE A 247 -8.76 12.63 -0.86
N ALA A 248 -8.16 11.69 -0.13
CA ALA A 248 -8.41 10.25 -0.32
C ALA A 248 -9.86 9.86 -0.02
N GLU A 249 -10.46 10.39 1.06
CA GLU A 249 -11.87 10.20 1.40
C GLU A 249 -12.80 10.70 0.27
N GLU A 250 -12.56 11.91 -0.23
CA GLU A 250 -13.35 12.52 -1.32
C GLU A 250 -13.21 11.71 -2.62
N ARG A 251 -11.99 11.31 -2.98
CA ARG A 251 -11.71 10.51 -4.18
C ARG A 251 -12.40 9.15 -4.16
N LEU A 252 -12.36 8.47 -3.03
CA LEU A 252 -12.87 7.11 -2.89
C LEU A 252 -14.35 7.08 -2.50
N GLY A 253 -14.90 8.19 -2.00
CA GLY A 253 -16.25 8.25 -1.45
C GLY A 253 -16.41 7.40 -0.18
N ILE A 254 -15.34 7.28 0.61
CA ILE A 254 -15.26 6.45 1.82
C ILE A 254 -14.77 7.32 2.96
N VAL A 255 -15.47 7.30 4.09
CA VAL A 255 -15.06 8.02 5.29
C VAL A 255 -14.06 7.16 6.07
N ARG A 256 -13.06 7.80 6.67
CA ARG A 256 -12.07 7.14 7.53
C ARG A 256 -12.69 6.42 8.71
N VAL A 257 -12.04 5.38 9.19
CA VAL A 257 -12.43 4.68 10.42
C VAL A 257 -12.19 5.57 11.64
N VAL A 258 -13.06 5.42 12.65
CA VAL A 258 -12.86 6.05 13.96
C VAL A 258 -12.12 5.06 14.84
N LEU A 259 -10.96 5.45 15.33
CA LEU A 259 -10.13 4.64 16.23
C LEU A 259 -10.21 5.17 17.66
N ASP A 260 -10.00 4.28 18.62
CA ASP A 260 -9.96 4.65 20.04
C ASP A 260 -8.66 5.38 20.38
N GLU A 261 -8.76 6.67 20.68
CA GLU A 261 -7.62 7.54 20.99
C GLU A 261 -6.82 7.08 22.22
N SER A 262 -7.48 6.40 23.17
CA SER A 262 -6.82 5.91 24.37
C SER A 262 -5.78 4.82 24.05
N ILE A 263 -6.06 4.01 23.05
CA ILE A 263 -5.14 2.98 22.55
C ILE A 263 -3.99 3.62 21.81
N LEU A 264 -4.28 4.53 20.87
CA LEU A 264 -3.26 5.24 20.12
C LEU A 264 -2.30 5.97 21.07
N SER A 265 -2.83 6.62 22.10
CA SER A 265 -2.02 7.29 23.14
C SER A 265 -1.17 6.30 23.95
N SER A 266 -1.68 5.10 24.23
CA SER A 266 -0.91 4.08 24.94
C SER A 266 0.25 3.53 24.09
N MET A 267 0.07 3.44 22.77
CA MET A 267 1.11 2.96 21.85
C MET A 267 2.26 3.96 21.66
N THR A 268 2.00 5.25 21.90
CA THR A 268 3.03 6.31 21.83
C THR A 268 3.83 6.47 23.11
N SER A 269 3.41 5.86 24.23
CA SER A 269 4.13 5.97 25.50
C SER A 269 5.42 5.14 25.49
N PRO A 270 6.53 5.65 26.08
CA PRO A 270 7.84 4.97 26.08
C PRO A 270 7.84 3.60 26.77
N GLU A 271 6.84 3.33 27.63
CA GLU A 271 6.72 2.13 28.45
C GLU A 271 6.05 0.94 27.74
N HIS A 272 5.46 1.14 26.55
CA HIS A 272 4.73 0.11 25.82
C HIS A 272 5.42 -0.25 24.49
N GLN A 273 6.62 -0.81 24.57
CA GLN A 273 7.07 -1.74 23.53
C GLN A 273 6.35 -3.08 23.79
N LEU A 274 5.13 -3.22 23.24
CA LEU A 274 4.45 -4.52 23.19
C LEU A 274 5.37 -5.47 22.42
N SER A 275 5.88 -6.50 23.08
CA SER A 275 6.62 -7.55 22.41
C SER A 275 5.63 -8.30 21.50
N GLN A 276 6.04 -8.64 20.28
CA GLN A 276 5.23 -9.44 19.33
C GLN A 276 4.72 -10.76 19.95
N SER A 277 5.31 -11.22 21.03
CA SER A 277 4.93 -12.44 21.75
C SER A 277 3.65 -12.30 22.60
N ASP A 278 3.20 -11.07 22.88
CA ASP A 278 2.09 -10.85 23.81
C ASP A 278 0.70 -10.76 23.14
N ILE A 279 0.63 -10.70 21.80
CA ILE A 279 -0.63 -10.59 21.06
C ILE A 279 -0.64 -11.61 19.92
N ASN A 280 -1.03 -12.84 20.24
CA ASN A 280 -1.25 -13.90 19.26
C ASN A 280 -2.65 -13.76 18.67
N LEU A 281 -2.87 -12.75 17.79
CA LEU A 281 -4.09 -12.66 17.00
C LEU A 281 -3.89 -13.40 15.68
N PRO A 282 -4.84 -14.23 15.23
CA PRO A 282 -4.75 -14.90 13.94
C PRO A 282 -4.68 -13.87 12.80
N GLN A 283 -3.85 -14.13 11.78
CA GLN A 283 -3.72 -13.25 10.62
C GLN A 283 -5.06 -13.11 9.90
N VAL A 284 -5.43 -11.87 9.54
CA VAL A 284 -6.65 -11.61 8.76
C VAL A 284 -6.30 -11.70 7.29
N TYR A 285 -6.82 -12.71 6.63
CA TYR A 285 -6.85 -12.78 5.17
C TYR A 285 -8.30 -12.51 4.74
N PRO A 286 -8.60 -11.41 4.04
CA PRO A 286 -9.91 -11.22 3.45
C PRO A 286 -10.13 -12.29 2.38
N HIS A 287 -11.15 -13.12 2.55
CA HIS A 287 -11.48 -14.14 1.56
C HIS A 287 -12.23 -13.57 0.35
N SER A 288 -12.09 -14.20 -0.78
CA SER A 288 -12.33 -13.91 -2.18
C SER A 288 -13.74 -13.49 -2.64
N HIS A 289 -14.46 -12.63 -1.92
CA HIS A 289 -15.75 -12.12 -2.40
C HIS A 289 -15.91 -10.62 -2.16
N LEU A 290 -15.24 -9.82 -3.00
CA LEU A 290 -15.57 -8.39 -3.08
C LEU A 290 -16.97 -8.21 -3.66
N PRO A 291 -17.82 -7.35 -3.07
CA PRO A 291 -19.10 -7.01 -3.67
C PRO A 291 -18.83 -6.34 -5.03
N ARG A 292 -19.37 -6.92 -6.12
CA ARG A 292 -19.38 -6.25 -7.43
C ARG A 292 -20.17 -4.96 -7.27
N ARG A 293 -19.52 -3.80 -7.35
CA ARG A 293 -20.19 -2.51 -7.51
C ARG A 293 -20.84 -2.50 -8.89
N ILE A 294 -22.08 -2.98 -8.99
CA ILE A 294 -22.98 -2.64 -10.07
C ILE A 294 -23.49 -1.23 -9.73
N LYS A 295 -23.29 -0.26 -10.62
CA LYS A 295 -23.87 1.09 -10.46
C LYS A 295 -25.35 0.95 -10.10
N GLY A 296 -25.71 1.29 -8.86
CA GLY A 296 -27.09 1.49 -8.45
C GLY A 296 -27.70 0.59 -7.39
N GLU A 297 -27.10 -0.53 -6.97
CA GLU A 297 -27.70 -1.37 -5.92
C GLU A 297 -26.65 -1.99 -4.99
N VAL A 298 -26.77 -1.70 -3.70
CA VAL A 298 -26.04 -2.40 -2.65
C VAL A 298 -26.85 -3.63 -2.25
N ARG A 299 -26.45 -4.82 -2.69
CA ARG A 299 -26.95 -6.08 -2.12
C ARG A 299 -26.00 -6.53 -1.03
N SER A 300 -26.49 -6.59 0.20
CA SER A 300 -25.81 -7.19 1.33
C SER A 300 -25.59 -8.70 1.08
N LEU A 301 -24.36 -9.13 0.98
CA LEU A 301 -23.99 -10.53 1.02
C LEU A 301 -23.44 -10.83 2.42
N ASN A 302 -24.05 -11.80 3.11
CA ASN A 302 -23.52 -12.35 4.36
C ASN A 302 -22.17 -13.01 4.07
N CYS A 303 -21.08 -12.37 4.49
CA CYS A 303 -19.75 -12.95 4.49
C CYS A 303 -19.35 -13.27 5.93
N GLU A 304 -19.19 -14.54 6.24
CA GLU A 304 -18.59 -15.00 7.48
C GLU A 304 -17.06 -14.89 7.38
N LEU A 305 -16.44 -14.22 8.35
CA LEU A 305 -15.00 -14.22 8.54
C LEU A 305 -14.56 -15.57 9.09
N VAL A 306 -13.86 -16.36 8.29
CA VAL A 306 -13.27 -17.61 8.76
C VAL A 306 -11.89 -17.32 9.34
N PHE A 307 -11.73 -17.51 10.63
CA PHE A 307 -10.44 -17.47 11.32
C PHE A 307 -9.82 -18.87 11.25
N LYS A 308 -8.58 -18.97 10.79
CA LYS A 308 -7.77 -20.17 11.01
C LYS A 308 -7.12 -20.07 12.38
N GLU A 309 -7.34 -21.05 13.23
CA GLU A 309 -6.64 -21.24 14.50
C GLU A 309 -5.16 -21.58 14.27
#